data_d1f0061f7d299ed6a594570de33884e8
#
_entry.id   d1f0061f7d299ed6a594570de33884e8
#
_cell.length_a   1.000
_cell.length_b   1.000
_cell.length_c   1.000
_cell.angle_alpha   90.00
_cell.angle_beta   90.00
_cell.angle_gamma   90.00
#
_symmetry.space_group_name_H-M   'P 1'
#
loop_
_entity.id
_entity.type
_entity.pdbx_description
1 polymer ?
#
loop_
_entity_poly.entity_id
_entity_poly.type
_entity_poly.pdbx_seq_one_letter_code
_entity_poly.pdbx_strand_id
1 'polypeptide(L)'
;EAVYAPEIEQRLCHLDRAESTTDGILVELLIHARKKDNYIMDGFRNYAASLGIDAQFKRSLFVGGLCYVPAEATHEQLEQLALFSFLRIVRPLSRLRNHPTTIERAIPMPEKPTAPLPTTNAINPDLQVAVFDGGIPAGTPLNTWVDQIELPGVDRSAQELEQHGHDVSSAILFGSLTPGQPA
;
A
#
# COMPACT_ATOMS: atom_id res chain seq x y z
N GLU A 1 -33.07 -17.26 0.08
CA GLU A 1 -32.01 -16.57 0.84
C GLU A 1 -32.21 -15.07 0.70
N ALA A 2 -32.46 -14.38 1.82
CA ALA A 2 -32.58 -12.92 1.80
C ALA A 2 -31.18 -12.35 1.54
N VAL A 3 -31.01 -11.64 0.43
CA VAL A 3 -29.79 -10.89 0.16
C VAL A 3 -29.76 -9.73 1.14
N TYR A 4 -28.88 -9.79 2.14
CA TYR A 4 -28.67 -8.71 3.08
C TYR A 4 -28.00 -7.55 2.36
N ALA A 5 -28.74 -6.44 2.18
CA ALA A 5 -28.16 -5.18 1.73
C ALA A 5 -27.76 -4.36 2.96
N PRO A 6 -26.49 -4.08 3.19
CA PRO A 6 -26.06 -3.25 4.32
C PRO A 6 -26.70 -1.86 4.21
N GLU A 7 -27.10 -1.32 5.36
CA GLU A 7 -27.62 0.04 5.46
C GLU A 7 -26.54 1.07 5.05
N ILE A 8 -26.94 2.25 4.64
CA ILE A 8 -26.04 3.32 4.18
C ILE A 8 -24.96 3.61 5.22
N GLU A 9 -25.34 3.71 6.50
CA GLU A 9 -24.43 3.97 7.61
C GLU A 9 -23.36 2.87 7.77
N GLN A 10 -23.69 1.64 7.47
CA GLN A 10 -22.74 0.52 7.52
C GLN A 10 -21.75 0.54 6.34
N ARG A 11 -22.10 1.23 5.25
CA ARG A 11 -21.22 1.41 4.11
C ARG A 11 -20.23 2.55 4.31
N LEU A 12 -20.54 3.54 5.15
CA LEU A 12 -19.70 4.71 5.44
C LEU A 12 -18.87 4.45 6.71
N CYS A 13 -17.68 3.89 6.55
CA CYS A 13 -16.90 3.36 7.67
C CYS A 13 -15.80 4.34 8.11
N HIS A 14 -15.87 4.79 9.37
CA HIS A 14 -14.84 5.60 10.02
C HIS A 14 -14.42 6.87 9.26
N LEU A 15 -15.35 7.54 8.59
CA LEU A 15 -15.08 8.73 7.80
C LEU A 15 -14.58 9.93 8.64
N ASP A 16 -14.83 9.93 9.95
CA ASP A 16 -14.25 10.84 10.94
C ASP A 16 -12.72 10.85 10.96
N ARG A 17 -12.10 9.77 10.47
CA ARG A 17 -10.63 9.60 10.37
C ARG A 17 -10.07 9.94 9.00
N ALA A 18 -10.93 10.27 8.05
CA ALA A 18 -10.48 10.64 6.71
C ALA A 18 -9.76 11.98 6.72
N GLU A 19 -8.78 12.11 5.84
CA GLU A 19 -8.10 13.38 5.67
C GLU A 19 -8.99 14.37 4.94
N SER A 20 -9.16 15.54 5.54
CA SER A 20 -9.87 16.65 4.93
C SER A 20 -8.99 17.35 3.90
N THR A 21 -9.60 17.70 2.79
CA THR A 21 -9.01 18.48 1.71
C THR A 21 -9.82 19.77 1.52
N THR A 22 -9.48 20.59 0.53
CA THR A 22 -10.25 21.78 0.16
C THR A 22 -11.63 21.42 -0.37
N ASP A 23 -11.74 20.30 -1.08
CA ASP A 23 -12.94 19.92 -1.84
C ASP A 23 -13.71 18.74 -1.20
N GLY A 24 -13.21 18.22 -0.07
CA GLY A 24 -13.88 17.11 0.63
C GLY A 24 -12.98 16.32 1.55
N ILE A 25 -13.11 15.01 1.51
CA ILE A 25 -12.29 14.05 2.24
C ILE A 25 -11.74 12.99 1.29
N LEU A 26 -10.54 12.50 1.58
CA LEU A 26 -9.91 11.42 0.82
C LEU A 26 -10.41 10.06 1.31
N VAL A 27 -10.99 9.31 0.39
CA VAL A 27 -11.59 8.01 0.67
C VAL A 27 -11.15 6.95 -0.33
N GLU A 28 -11.29 5.71 0.08
CA GLU A 28 -11.20 4.53 -0.77
C GLU A 28 -12.59 3.89 -0.90
N LEU A 29 -13.01 3.73 -2.13
CA LEU A 29 -14.30 3.14 -2.48
C LEU A 29 -14.07 1.67 -2.84
N LEU A 30 -14.77 0.77 -2.17
CA LEU A 30 -14.72 -0.67 -2.43
C LEU A 30 -16.00 -1.09 -3.15
N ILE A 31 -15.85 -1.62 -4.36
CA ILE A 31 -16.96 -1.99 -5.23
C ILE A 31 -16.90 -3.49 -5.49
N HIS A 32 -18.03 -4.17 -5.41
CA HIS A 32 -18.16 -5.56 -5.83
C HIS A 32 -18.06 -5.65 -7.35
N ALA A 33 -16.84 -5.73 -7.87
CA ALA A 33 -16.56 -5.85 -9.29
C ALA A 33 -15.25 -6.60 -9.51
N ARG A 34 -15.23 -7.46 -10.50
CA ARG A 34 -14.01 -8.09 -11.04
C ARG A 34 -13.55 -7.28 -12.27
N LYS A 35 -12.30 -7.44 -12.65
CA LYS A 35 -11.75 -6.76 -13.84
C LYS A 35 -12.56 -6.97 -15.13
N LYS A 36 -13.30 -8.09 -15.23
CA LYS A 36 -14.16 -8.43 -16.37
C LYS A 36 -15.59 -7.87 -16.28
N ASP A 37 -16.00 -7.35 -15.12
CA ASP A 37 -17.36 -6.88 -14.89
C ASP A 37 -17.49 -5.40 -15.29
N ASN A 38 -17.21 -5.11 -16.57
CA ASN A 38 -17.16 -3.75 -17.11
C ASN A 38 -18.46 -2.98 -16.88
N TYR A 39 -19.61 -3.65 -16.98
CA TYR A 39 -20.92 -3.00 -16.82
C TYR A 39 -21.10 -2.39 -15.40
N ILE A 40 -20.54 -3.03 -14.35
CA ILE A 40 -20.57 -2.50 -12.99
C ILE A 40 -19.70 -1.26 -12.90
N MET A 41 -18.49 -1.34 -13.43
CA MET A 41 -17.53 -0.24 -13.36
C MET A 41 -17.94 0.96 -14.22
N ASP A 42 -18.55 0.73 -15.37
CA ASP A 42 -19.07 1.80 -16.24
C ASP A 42 -20.31 2.46 -15.59
N GLY A 43 -21.20 1.65 -15.02
CA GLY A 43 -22.34 2.16 -14.24
C GLY A 43 -21.88 2.98 -13.05
N PHE A 44 -20.89 2.50 -12.31
CA PHE A 44 -20.31 3.21 -11.16
C PHE A 44 -19.64 4.53 -11.58
N ARG A 45 -18.87 4.53 -12.67
CA ARG A 45 -18.21 5.73 -13.21
C ARG A 45 -19.24 6.81 -13.57
N ASN A 46 -20.30 6.41 -14.28
CA ASN A 46 -21.35 7.34 -14.66
C ASN A 46 -22.09 7.89 -13.45
N TYR A 47 -22.36 7.04 -12.45
CA TYR A 47 -23.03 7.46 -11.23
C TYR A 47 -22.16 8.41 -10.40
N ALA A 48 -20.88 8.09 -10.17
CA ALA A 48 -19.95 8.96 -9.48
C ALA A 48 -19.81 10.33 -10.19
N ALA A 49 -19.69 10.32 -11.52
CA ALA A 49 -19.64 11.54 -12.32
C ALA A 49 -20.91 12.38 -12.19
N SER A 50 -22.10 11.76 -12.14
CA SER A 50 -23.36 12.49 -11.94
C SER A 50 -23.46 13.17 -10.58
N LEU A 51 -22.72 12.69 -9.58
CA LEU A 51 -22.60 13.28 -8.25
C LEU A 51 -21.45 14.30 -8.16
N GLY A 52 -20.67 14.50 -9.23
CA GLY A 52 -19.51 15.38 -9.24
C GLY A 52 -18.32 14.86 -8.45
N ILE A 53 -18.22 13.53 -8.24
CA ILE A 53 -17.14 12.91 -7.47
C ILE A 53 -15.94 12.66 -8.40
N ASP A 54 -14.76 13.14 -8.00
CA ASP A 54 -13.50 12.83 -8.68
C ASP A 54 -12.95 11.48 -8.20
N ALA A 55 -13.38 10.41 -8.87
CA ALA A 55 -12.91 9.06 -8.61
C ALA A 55 -11.74 8.69 -9.51
N GLN A 56 -10.63 8.29 -8.89
CA GLN A 56 -9.33 8.04 -9.54
C GLN A 56 -9.28 6.65 -10.20
N PHE A 57 -10.10 6.40 -11.21
CA PHE A 57 -10.21 5.08 -11.87
C PHE A 57 -8.89 4.55 -12.45
N LYS A 58 -7.96 5.43 -12.85
CA LYS A 58 -6.64 5.03 -13.34
C LYS A 58 -5.77 4.39 -12.24
N ARG A 59 -6.09 4.64 -10.98
CA ARG A 59 -5.41 4.08 -9.80
C ARG A 59 -6.20 2.94 -9.16
N SER A 60 -7.24 2.44 -9.85
CA SER A 60 -8.04 1.34 -9.32
C SER A 60 -7.27 0.03 -9.27
N LEU A 61 -7.51 -0.75 -8.21
CA LEU A 61 -6.91 -2.05 -7.98
C LEU A 61 -8.00 -3.11 -7.87
N PHE A 62 -7.87 -4.22 -8.60
CA PHE A 62 -8.78 -5.35 -8.55
C PHE A 62 -8.16 -6.50 -7.75
N VAL A 63 -8.76 -6.86 -6.62
CA VAL A 63 -8.31 -7.95 -5.75
C VAL A 63 -9.50 -8.69 -5.15
N GLY A 64 -9.51 -10.02 -5.20
CA GLY A 64 -10.48 -10.85 -4.50
C GLY A 64 -11.95 -10.62 -4.87
N GLY A 65 -12.23 -10.18 -6.09
CA GLY A 65 -13.59 -9.88 -6.54
C GLY A 65 -14.10 -8.48 -6.15
N LEU A 66 -13.20 -7.65 -5.64
CA LEU A 66 -13.44 -6.25 -5.30
C LEU A 66 -12.59 -5.34 -6.19
N CYS A 67 -13.11 -4.15 -6.46
CA CYS A 67 -12.38 -3.04 -7.06
C CYS A 67 -12.21 -1.94 -6.01
N TYR A 68 -10.99 -1.50 -5.81
CA TYR A 68 -10.60 -0.42 -4.90
C TYR A 68 -10.35 0.83 -5.73
N VAL A 69 -11.05 1.91 -5.45
CA VAL A 69 -10.95 3.17 -6.20
C VAL A 69 -10.72 4.31 -5.22
N PRO A 70 -9.57 5.00 -5.28
CA PRO A 70 -9.38 6.24 -4.52
C PRO A 70 -10.31 7.34 -5.04
N ALA A 71 -10.86 8.14 -4.16
CA ALA A 71 -11.71 9.26 -4.52
C ALA A 71 -11.59 10.42 -3.52
N GLU A 72 -12.00 11.58 -3.98
CA GLU A 72 -12.20 12.77 -3.16
C GLU A 72 -13.66 13.20 -3.27
N ALA A 73 -14.34 13.37 -2.14
CA ALA A 73 -15.76 13.70 -2.12
C ALA A 73 -16.19 14.34 -0.79
N THR A 74 -17.28 15.06 -0.80
CA THR A 74 -17.93 15.55 0.43
C THR A 74 -18.74 14.45 1.10
N HIS A 75 -19.09 14.61 2.38
CA HIS A 75 -19.94 13.66 3.09
C HIS A 75 -21.29 13.45 2.40
N GLU A 76 -21.91 14.54 1.93
CA GLU A 76 -23.18 14.48 1.23
C GLU A 76 -23.10 13.67 -0.07
N GLN A 77 -22.03 13.87 -0.85
CA GLN A 77 -21.78 13.07 -2.05
C GLN A 77 -21.57 11.59 -1.73
N LEU A 78 -20.89 11.28 -0.62
CA LEU A 78 -20.65 9.88 -0.19
C LEU A 78 -21.94 9.20 0.29
N GLU A 79 -22.83 9.90 0.97
CA GLU A 79 -24.16 9.40 1.32
C GLU A 79 -24.96 9.02 0.07
N GLN A 80 -24.96 9.90 -0.95
CA GLN A 80 -25.60 9.60 -2.22
C GLN A 80 -24.91 8.44 -2.94
N LEU A 81 -23.58 8.40 -2.94
CA LEU A 81 -22.82 7.32 -3.55
C LEU A 81 -23.10 5.96 -2.88
N ALA A 82 -23.39 5.96 -1.59
CA ALA A 82 -23.73 4.76 -0.82
C ALA A 82 -25.02 4.08 -1.29
N LEU A 83 -25.84 4.74 -2.09
CA LEU A 83 -27.02 4.14 -2.73
C LEU A 83 -26.65 3.23 -3.91
N PHE A 84 -25.43 3.29 -4.42
CA PHE A 84 -25.02 2.41 -5.50
C PHE A 84 -24.97 0.96 -5.05
N SER A 85 -25.75 0.09 -5.69
CA SER A 85 -26.00 -1.29 -5.23
C SER A 85 -24.76 -2.15 -5.08
N PHE A 86 -23.74 -1.92 -5.92
CA PHE A 86 -22.48 -2.68 -5.90
C PHE A 86 -21.41 -2.03 -5.02
N LEU A 87 -21.66 -0.87 -4.42
CA LEU A 87 -20.74 -0.28 -3.46
C LEU A 87 -20.81 -1.09 -2.17
N ARG A 88 -19.67 -1.64 -1.77
CA ARG A 88 -19.56 -2.41 -0.53
C ARG A 88 -19.34 -1.50 0.67
N ILE A 89 -18.32 -0.65 0.57
CA ILE A 89 -17.90 0.21 1.68
C ILE A 89 -17.14 1.43 1.15
N VAL A 90 -17.24 2.52 1.88
CA VAL A 90 -16.42 3.72 1.77
C VAL A 90 -15.61 3.83 3.06
N ARG A 91 -14.30 3.96 2.96
CA ARG A 91 -13.41 4.10 4.11
C ARG A 91 -12.37 5.18 3.88
N PRO A 92 -11.75 5.72 4.93
CA PRO A 92 -10.63 6.64 4.77
C PRO A 92 -9.55 6.02 3.87
N LEU A 93 -8.99 6.81 2.97
CA LEU A 93 -7.84 6.36 2.18
C LEU A 93 -6.66 6.16 3.11
N SER A 94 -6.16 4.93 3.17
CA SER A 94 -4.99 4.61 3.97
C SER A 94 -3.77 5.30 3.37
N ARG A 95 -3.14 6.19 4.12
CA ARG A 95 -1.82 6.72 3.79
C ARG A 95 -0.76 5.86 4.43
N LEU A 96 0.27 5.55 3.67
CA LEU A 96 1.53 5.14 4.27
C LEU A 96 1.99 6.31 5.13
N ARG A 97 1.99 6.14 6.43
CA ARG A 97 2.60 7.13 7.32
C ARG A 97 4.08 7.16 6.96
N ASN A 98 4.58 8.33 6.64
CA ASN A 98 6.02 8.51 6.68
C ASN A 98 6.48 8.00 8.04
N HIS A 99 7.47 7.12 8.05
CA HIS A 99 8.07 6.70 9.31
C HIS A 99 8.29 7.95 10.15
N PRO A 100 7.89 7.95 11.43
CA PRO A 100 8.32 9.03 12.30
C PRO A 100 9.83 9.11 12.12
N THR A 101 10.32 10.28 11.78
CA THR A 101 11.78 10.55 11.74
C THR A 101 12.33 9.92 13.00
N THR A 102 13.11 8.87 12.81
CA THR A 102 13.73 8.16 13.92
C THR A 102 14.45 9.26 14.70
N ILE A 103 13.96 9.56 15.91
CA ILE A 103 14.75 10.40 16.80
C ILE A 103 16.02 9.59 16.94
N GLU A 104 17.07 10.07 16.28
CA GLU A 104 18.39 9.50 16.44
C GLU A 104 18.72 9.52 17.93
N ARG A 105 18.38 8.44 18.60
CA ARG A 105 19.12 8.12 19.79
C ARG A 105 20.49 7.75 19.25
N ALA A 106 21.38 8.73 19.23
CA ALA A 106 22.80 8.54 19.02
C ALA A 106 23.35 7.71 20.20
N ILE A 107 22.96 6.45 20.24
CA ILE A 107 23.74 5.43 20.93
C ILE A 107 24.88 5.18 19.96
N PRO A 108 26.15 5.45 20.33
CA PRO A 108 27.28 5.02 19.51
C PRO A 108 27.12 3.54 19.29
N MET A 109 26.63 3.15 18.10
CA MET A 109 26.63 1.73 17.74
C MET A 109 28.10 1.35 17.58
N PRO A 110 28.55 0.31 18.26
CA PRO A 110 29.84 -0.28 17.93
C PRO A 110 29.85 -0.59 16.43
N GLU A 111 30.99 -0.46 15.79
CA GLU A 111 31.18 -0.75 14.35
C GLU A 111 30.36 -1.98 14.01
N LYS A 112 29.44 -1.84 13.01
CA LYS A 112 28.56 -2.93 12.60
C LYS A 112 29.43 -4.14 12.31
N PRO A 113 29.29 -5.26 13.03
CA PRO A 113 30.08 -6.45 12.71
C PRO A 113 29.70 -6.87 11.29
N THR A 114 30.68 -6.88 10.39
CA THR A 114 30.50 -7.41 9.05
C THR A 114 30.40 -8.93 9.16
N ALA A 115 29.21 -9.46 9.08
CA ALA A 115 29.03 -10.91 8.90
C ALA A 115 29.38 -11.27 7.45
N PRO A 116 30.15 -12.32 7.20
CA PRO A 116 30.38 -12.81 5.85
C PRO A 116 29.03 -13.27 5.26
N LEU A 117 28.71 -12.75 4.06
CA LEU A 117 27.49 -13.17 3.37
C LEU A 117 27.62 -14.63 2.91
N PRO A 118 26.49 -15.39 2.86
CA PRO A 118 26.50 -16.75 2.37
C PRO A 118 26.97 -16.80 0.92
N THR A 119 27.72 -17.80 0.58
CA THR A 119 28.12 -18.11 -0.80
C THR A 119 27.20 -19.12 -1.47
N THR A 120 26.23 -19.63 -0.72
CA THR A 120 25.24 -20.61 -1.17
C THR A 120 23.98 -19.95 -1.67
N ASN A 121 23.28 -20.60 -2.59
CA ASN A 121 21.94 -20.18 -3.04
C ASN A 121 20.93 -20.22 -1.89
N ALA A 122 19.79 -19.53 -2.08
CA ALA A 122 18.68 -19.58 -1.16
C ALA A 122 18.25 -21.03 -0.84
N ILE A 123 17.89 -21.30 0.41
CA ILE A 123 17.39 -22.61 0.86
C ILE A 123 16.13 -23.01 0.09
N ASN A 124 15.28 -22.06 -0.18
CA ASN A 124 14.09 -22.22 -1.03
C ASN A 124 14.08 -21.14 -2.12
N PRO A 125 14.56 -21.43 -3.33
CA PRO A 125 14.64 -20.45 -4.42
C PRO A 125 13.27 -20.05 -4.98
N ASP A 126 12.21 -20.82 -4.70
CA ASP A 126 10.85 -20.53 -5.16
C ASP A 126 10.10 -19.58 -4.22
N LEU A 127 10.64 -19.33 -3.02
CA LEU A 127 10.06 -18.40 -2.07
C LEU A 127 10.38 -16.96 -2.49
N GLN A 128 9.36 -16.20 -2.81
CA GLN A 128 9.46 -14.78 -3.12
C GLN A 128 8.79 -13.95 -2.02
N VAL A 129 9.50 -12.96 -1.50
CA VAL A 129 9.00 -12.01 -0.51
C VAL A 129 9.07 -10.62 -1.11
N ALA A 130 7.93 -9.92 -1.16
CA ALA A 130 7.88 -8.53 -1.59
C ALA A 130 8.07 -7.59 -0.40
N VAL A 131 9.01 -6.67 -0.52
CA VAL A 131 9.29 -5.61 0.46
C VAL A 131 8.94 -4.27 -0.18
N PHE A 132 8.08 -3.51 0.46
CA PHE A 132 7.70 -2.15 0.03
C PHE A 132 8.41 -1.14 0.93
N ASP A 133 9.54 -0.65 0.48
CA ASP A 133 10.42 0.22 1.25
C ASP A 133 11.09 1.27 0.34
N GLY A 134 12.00 2.05 0.87
CA GLY A 134 12.76 3.06 0.12
C GLY A 134 13.76 2.53 -0.90
N GLY A 135 13.80 1.22 -1.14
CA GLY A 135 14.78 0.58 -2.01
C GLY A 135 16.04 0.17 -1.28
N ILE A 136 17.08 -0.19 -2.04
CA ILE A 136 18.39 -0.56 -1.50
C ILE A 136 19.48 0.25 -2.22
N PRO A 137 20.63 0.56 -1.55
CA PRO A 137 21.73 1.28 -2.18
C PRO A 137 22.28 0.55 -3.41
N ALA A 138 22.66 1.32 -4.42
CA ALA A 138 23.30 0.75 -5.60
C ALA A 138 24.62 0.06 -5.24
N GLY A 139 24.88 -1.10 -5.86
CA GLY A 139 26.13 -1.86 -5.64
C GLY A 139 26.18 -2.61 -4.31
N THR A 140 25.07 -2.73 -3.59
CA THR A 140 25.02 -3.56 -2.39
C THR A 140 25.25 -5.04 -2.73
N PRO A 141 25.91 -5.82 -1.85
CA PRO A 141 26.03 -7.25 -2.00
C PRO A 141 24.69 -8.01 -2.03
N LEU A 142 23.61 -7.39 -1.55
CA LEU A 142 22.26 -7.98 -1.56
C LEU A 142 21.68 -8.19 -2.96
N ASN A 143 22.24 -7.55 -3.99
CA ASN A 143 21.77 -7.67 -5.38
C ASN A 143 21.78 -9.10 -5.92
N THR A 144 22.45 -10.03 -5.23
CA THR A 144 22.41 -11.46 -5.57
C THR A 144 21.06 -12.10 -5.24
N TRP A 145 20.33 -11.56 -4.27
CA TRP A 145 19.06 -12.12 -3.77
C TRP A 145 17.88 -11.18 -3.88
N VAL A 146 18.12 -9.88 -4.19
CA VAL A 146 17.09 -8.84 -4.21
C VAL A 146 17.01 -8.23 -5.59
N ASP A 147 15.82 -8.33 -6.20
CA ASP A 147 15.45 -7.60 -7.41
C ASP A 147 14.72 -6.32 -7.02
N GLN A 148 15.30 -5.15 -7.33
CA GLN A 148 14.65 -3.88 -7.07
C GLN A 148 13.76 -3.48 -8.24
N ILE A 149 12.48 -3.23 -7.95
CA ILE A 149 11.51 -2.76 -8.93
C ILE A 149 11.15 -1.31 -8.62
N GLU A 150 11.55 -0.39 -9.50
CA GLU A 150 11.18 1.02 -9.40
C GLU A 150 9.84 1.26 -10.11
N LEU A 151 8.92 1.93 -9.42
CA LEU A 151 7.63 2.28 -10.00
C LEU A 151 7.77 3.54 -10.87
N PRO A 152 7.21 3.56 -12.10
CA PRO A 152 7.22 4.75 -12.94
C PRO A 152 6.58 5.96 -12.24
N GLY A 153 7.27 7.10 -12.26
CA GLY A 153 6.77 8.35 -11.68
C GLY A 153 6.95 8.48 -10.16
N VAL A 154 7.68 7.57 -9.54
CA VAL A 154 8.14 7.69 -8.16
C VAL A 154 9.61 8.13 -8.21
N ASP A 155 9.91 9.25 -7.55
CA ASP A 155 11.29 9.71 -7.42
C ASP A 155 12.09 8.74 -6.56
N ARG A 156 13.41 8.69 -6.86
CA ARG A 156 14.31 7.85 -6.08
C ARG A 156 14.32 8.30 -4.62
N SER A 157 14.31 7.35 -3.73
CA SER A 157 14.29 7.60 -2.28
C SER A 157 15.56 8.31 -1.79
N ALA A 158 15.45 9.01 -0.68
CA ALA A 158 16.61 9.54 0.02
C ALA A 158 17.52 8.40 0.52
N GLN A 159 18.81 8.65 0.60
CA GLN A 159 19.83 7.67 1.00
C GLN A 159 19.50 6.97 2.34
N GLU A 160 18.90 7.69 3.27
CA GLU A 160 18.49 7.14 4.56
C GLU A 160 17.39 6.07 4.43
N LEU A 161 16.46 6.26 3.51
CA LEU A 161 15.40 5.31 3.21
C LEU A 161 15.93 4.08 2.46
N GLU A 162 16.91 4.27 1.56
CA GLU A 162 17.61 3.16 0.91
C GLU A 162 18.38 2.31 1.95
N GLN A 163 19.01 2.96 2.94
CA GLN A 163 19.69 2.24 4.02
C GLN A 163 18.70 1.45 4.88
N HIS A 164 17.52 2.03 5.18
CA HIS A 164 16.45 1.31 5.88
C HIS A 164 15.98 0.09 5.08
N GLY A 165 15.72 0.23 3.79
CA GLY A 165 15.33 -0.88 2.91
C GLY A 165 16.40 -1.97 2.81
N HIS A 166 17.70 -1.58 2.83
CA HIS A 166 18.81 -2.52 2.91
C HIS A 166 18.79 -3.31 4.22
N ASP A 167 18.60 -2.65 5.36
CA ASP A 167 18.59 -3.30 6.68
C ASP A 167 17.38 -4.24 6.81
N VAL A 168 16.20 -3.83 6.34
CA VAL A 168 14.98 -4.67 6.31
C VAL A 168 15.19 -5.90 5.40
N SER A 169 15.71 -5.71 4.20
CA SER A 169 15.98 -6.81 3.26
C SER A 169 17.01 -7.79 3.83
N SER A 170 18.06 -7.29 4.48
CA SER A 170 19.05 -8.12 5.17
C SER A 170 18.42 -8.95 6.28
N ALA A 171 17.55 -8.36 7.09
CA ALA A 171 16.86 -9.06 8.17
C ALA A 171 15.91 -10.16 7.65
N ILE A 172 15.27 -9.94 6.51
CA ILE A 172 14.40 -10.95 5.88
C ILE A 172 15.22 -12.10 5.30
N LEU A 173 16.33 -11.81 4.63
CA LEU A 173 17.16 -12.81 3.98
C LEU A 173 17.93 -13.68 4.99
N PHE A 174 18.48 -13.08 6.02
CA PHE A 174 19.45 -13.74 6.90
C PHE A 174 18.95 -13.88 8.34
N GLY A 175 17.82 -13.25 8.69
CA GLY A 175 17.30 -13.27 10.05
C GLY A 175 18.17 -12.49 11.03
N SER A 176 18.11 -12.87 12.29
CA SER A 176 18.94 -12.28 13.35
C SER A 176 20.34 -12.89 13.31
N LEU A 177 21.31 -12.08 12.89
CA LEU A 177 22.70 -12.50 12.88
C LEU A 177 23.32 -12.32 14.27
N THR A 178 24.00 -13.37 14.75
CA THR A 178 24.80 -13.28 15.97
C THR A 178 26.26 -12.94 15.56
N PRO A 179 26.91 -11.97 16.22
CA PRO A 179 28.29 -11.64 15.92
C PRO A 179 29.19 -12.89 15.94
N GLY A 180 29.94 -13.11 14.84
CA GLY A 180 30.85 -14.25 14.70
C GLY A 180 30.22 -15.55 14.17
N GLN A 181 28.91 -15.55 13.90
CA GLN A 181 28.28 -16.65 13.16
C GLN A 181 28.17 -16.29 11.66
N PRO A 182 28.37 -17.25 10.77
CA PRO A 182 28.07 -17.06 9.35
C PRO A 182 26.57 -16.87 9.14
N ALA A 183 26.21 -16.07 8.17
CA ALA A 183 24.83 -15.88 7.74
C ALA A 183 24.28 -17.13 7.03
#